data_51e848137cc16488ad1cfa312e915352
#
_entry.id   51e848137cc16488ad1cfa312e915352
#
_cell.length_a   1.000
_cell.length_b   1.000
_cell.length_c   1.000
_cell.angle_alpha   90.00
_cell.angle_beta   90.00
_cell.angle_gamma   90.00
#
_symmetry.space_group_name_H-M   'P 1'
#
loop_
_entity.id
_entity.type
_entity.pdbx_description
1 polymer ?
#
loop_
_entity_poly.entity_id
_entity_poly.type
_entity_poly.pdbx_seq_one_letter_code
_entity_poly.pdbx_strand_id
1 'polypeptide(L)'
;MKILLKITFLFLLTSCTMTKNNPLLETPGNSYQAPPFDRIELNDYKPALIRAIDIAKGRVDSITANTEPPTFTNTIEALEYAGEEVARVAMIFYNLNEAHTSDQMQELAQELSPLYTEYQLYVSLNPALFERVKEVYRDQSSLELTQEQARLLEETYKSFVRNGANLSPEDKKTYGAIQEQLSLASLEFSKNVLAATNAYTLHLTLEEELEGLPVYMKEMGKEAATALKKEGWVFTLDYPSYGGFMKFSTHRNLREQMWKAYNSRCLDENSNRELIKKIVSLRLQSANLLGYEKYTDYALEQRMAKNPETVNRFLQDLMEKTLPHARREVAEIQQYARSKGFKGLLMPWDFSYWSEKYREEKFDLTEEALKPYFSLDKVQEAVFSLAGTLYGLHFRPAPEVPVYHPDVKVYEVTGEDGQFTALLYVDYYPRQSKRS
;
A
#
# COMPACT_ATOMS: atom_id res chain seq x y z
N MET A 1 -84.64 6.37 1.45
CA MET A 1 -83.59 5.39 1.18
C MET A 1 -82.34 6.15 0.70
N LYS A 2 -81.44 6.48 1.65
CA LYS A 2 -80.23 7.30 1.40
C LYS A 2 -79.02 6.35 1.31
N ILE A 3 -78.43 6.28 0.14
CA ILE A 3 -77.19 5.52 -0.13
C ILE A 3 -75.99 6.37 0.26
N LEU A 4 -75.25 5.92 1.29
CA LEU A 4 -74.04 6.57 1.76
C LEU A 4 -72.85 6.02 0.97
N LEU A 5 -72.24 6.86 0.11
CA LEU A 5 -71.03 6.53 -0.65
C LEU A 5 -69.85 6.78 0.24
N LYS A 6 -69.13 5.71 0.69
CA LYS A 6 -67.85 5.81 1.41
C LYS A 6 -66.74 5.93 0.39
N ILE A 7 -66.14 7.14 0.26
CA ILE A 7 -64.90 7.38 -0.47
C ILE A 7 -63.74 7.06 0.46
N THR A 8 -63.05 5.94 0.19
CA THR A 8 -61.81 5.59 0.86
C THR A 8 -60.66 6.30 0.15
N PHE A 9 -60.12 7.31 0.81
CA PHE A 9 -58.91 8.02 0.34
C PHE A 9 -57.71 7.14 0.64
N LEU A 10 -57.15 6.51 -0.38
CA LEU A 10 -55.89 5.76 -0.29
C LEU A 10 -54.72 6.76 -0.34
N PHE A 11 -54.15 7.09 0.82
CA PHE A 11 -52.91 7.82 0.91
C PHE A 11 -51.77 6.96 0.40
N LEU A 12 -51.32 7.14 -0.84
CA LEU A 12 -50.02 6.67 -1.33
C LEU A 12 -48.97 7.50 -0.64
N LEU A 13 -48.38 7.00 0.42
CA LEU A 13 -47.13 7.46 0.99
C LEU A 13 -46.04 7.10 -0.03
N THR A 14 -45.75 7.98 -0.98
CA THR A 14 -44.51 8.00 -1.71
C THR A 14 -43.42 8.32 -0.70
N SER A 15 -42.80 7.27 -0.17
CA SER A 15 -41.53 7.38 0.55
C SER A 15 -40.51 7.94 -0.43
N CYS A 16 -40.32 9.25 -0.40
CA CYS A 16 -39.17 9.88 -1.00
C CYS A 16 -37.96 9.44 -0.17
N THR A 17 -37.37 8.31 -0.54
CA THR A 17 -36.01 8.00 -0.09
C THR A 17 -35.14 9.11 -0.66
N MET A 18 -34.82 10.10 0.15
CA MET A 18 -33.68 10.98 -0.13
C MET A 18 -32.51 10.06 -0.38
N THR A 19 -32.09 9.92 -1.62
CA THR A 19 -30.82 9.26 -1.95
C THR A 19 -29.74 10.07 -1.23
N LYS A 20 -29.21 9.52 -0.13
CA LYS A 20 -28.08 10.10 0.60
C LYS A 20 -26.98 10.33 -0.44
N ASN A 21 -26.59 11.57 -0.66
CA ASN A 21 -25.49 11.87 -1.55
C ASN A 21 -24.26 11.08 -1.08
N ASN A 22 -23.60 10.40 -2.00
CA ASN A 22 -22.42 9.62 -1.68
C ASN A 22 -21.22 10.54 -1.43
N PRO A 23 -20.62 10.55 -0.22
CA PRO A 23 -19.57 11.49 0.13
C PRO A 23 -18.29 11.33 -0.71
N LEU A 24 -18.08 10.15 -1.34
CA LEU A 24 -16.94 9.90 -2.24
C LEU A 24 -17.10 10.57 -3.61
N LEU A 25 -18.33 10.94 -4.00
CA LEU A 25 -18.64 11.59 -5.28
C LEU A 25 -18.84 13.10 -5.15
N GLU A 26 -18.97 13.59 -3.91
CA GLU A 26 -19.07 15.04 -3.66
C GLU A 26 -17.68 15.69 -3.75
N THR A 27 -17.63 16.92 -4.24
CA THR A 27 -16.45 17.77 -4.02
C THR A 27 -16.37 18.07 -2.52
N PRO A 28 -15.29 17.70 -1.83
CA PRO A 28 -15.19 17.97 -0.40
C PRO A 28 -15.36 19.44 -0.10
N GLY A 29 -16.29 19.78 0.80
CA GLY A 29 -16.63 21.17 1.14
C GLY A 29 -15.63 21.84 2.08
N ASN A 30 -14.52 21.17 2.45
CA ASN A 30 -13.46 21.76 3.24
C ASN A 30 -12.45 22.50 2.37
N SER A 31 -11.75 23.46 2.96
CA SER A 31 -10.78 24.34 2.26
C SER A 31 -9.63 23.57 1.60
N TYR A 32 -9.36 22.32 2.01
CA TYR A 32 -8.26 21.50 1.53
C TYR A 32 -8.68 20.45 0.50
N GLN A 33 -9.98 20.32 0.22
CA GLN A 33 -10.55 19.21 -0.58
C GLN A 33 -10.17 17.81 -0.03
N ALA A 34 -9.95 17.73 1.29
CA ALA A 34 -9.61 16.48 1.95
C ALA A 34 -10.80 15.50 1.94
N PRO A 35 -10.54 14.19 1.82
CA PRO A 35 -11.61 13.20 1.89
C PRO A 35 -12.41 13.31 3.19
N PRO A 36 -13.74 13.24 3.15
CA PRO A 36 -14.59 13.36 4.34
C PRO A 36 -14.65 12.04 5.09
N PHE A 37 -13.52 11.62 5.69
CA PHE A 37 -13.38 10.32 6.37
C PHE A 37 -14.40 10.08 7.47
N ASP A 38 -14.91 11.16 8.09
CA ASP A 38 -15.96 11.14 9.12
C ASP A 38 -17.35 10.75 8.60
N ARG A 39 -17.56 10.81 7.27
CA ARG A 39 -18.86 10.53 6.63
C ARG A 39 -18.85 9.32 5.71
N ILE A 40 -17.67 8.81 5.35
CA ILE A 40 -17.52 7.67 4.45
C ILE A 40 -17.85 6.38 5.20
N GLU A 41 -18.80 5.62 4.68
CA GLU A 41 -19.18 4.28 5.17
C GLU A 41 -18.73 3.21 4.17
N LEU A 42 -18.55 1.97 4.63
CA LEU A 42 -18.12 0.85 3.77
C LEU A 42 -19.03 0.66 2.55
N ASN A 43 -20.33 0.85 2.72
CA ASN A 43 -21.32 0.71 1.65
C ASN A 43 -21.30 1.83 0.61
N ASP A 44 -20.55 2.92 0.85
CA ASP A 44 -20.44 4.04 -0.10
C ASP A 44 -19.48 3.70 -1.26
N TYR A 45 -18.47 2.84 -1.04
CA TYR A 45 -17.39 2.62 -2.01
C TYR A 45 -17.85 2.00 -3.33
N LYS A 46 -18.63 0.91 -3.29
CA LYS A 46 -19.04 0.20 -4.51
C LYS A 46 -19.94 1.04 -5.41
N PRO A 47 -21.00 1.69 -4.90
CA PRO A 47 -21.80 2.60 -5.71
C PRO A 47 -21.01 3.78 -6.25
N ALA A 48 -20.08 4.34 -5.45
CA ALA A 48 -19.23 5.44 -5.88
C ALA A 48 -18.30 5.03 -7.02
N LEU A 49 -17.63 3.87 -6.90
CA LEU A 49 -16.73 3.38 -7.94
C LEU A 49 -17.48 3.10 -9.25
N ILE A 50 -18.65 2.43 -9.18
CA ILE A 50 -19.47 2.17 -10.35
C ILE A 50 -19.86 3.48 -11.04
N ARG A 51 -20.34 4.46 -10.27
CA ARG A 51 -20.75 5.76 -10.83
C ARG A 51 -19.57 6.53 -11.41
N ALA A 52 -18.42 6.52 -10.75
CA ALA A 52 -17.19 7.15 -11.25
C ALA A 52 -16.74 6.49 -12.58
N ILE A 53 -16.79 5.16 -12.65
CA ILE A 53 -16.48 4.41 -13.89
C ILE A 53 -17.42 4.78 -15.03
N ASP A 54 -18.73 4.89 -14.78
CA ASP A 54 -19.70 5.28 -15.80
C ASP A 54 -19.41 6.69 -16.33
N ILE A 55 -19.09 7.63 -15.47
CA ILE A 55 -18.71 8.99 -15.86
C ILE A 55 -17.42 8.97 -16.70
N ALA A 56 -16.41 8.25 -16.24
CA ALA A 56 -15.12 8.16 -16.90
C ALA A 56 -15.22 7.48 -18.28
N LYS A 57 -16.00 6.38 -18.40
CA LYS A 57 -16.29 5.73 -19.70
C LYS A 57 -16.98 6.70 -20.64
N GLY A 58 -17.97 7.49 -20.17
CA GLY A 58 -18.64 8.50 -20.99
C GLY A 58 -17.70 9.61 -21.50
N ARG A 59 -16.71 10.03 -20.71
CA ARG A 59 -15.66 10.97 -21.16
C ARG A 59 -14.75 10.35 -22.22
N VAL A 60 -14.31 9.10 -22.01
CA VAL A 60 -13.52 8.35 -23.00
C VAL A 60 -14.29 8.19 -24.32
N ASP A 61 -15.58 7.85 -24.24
CA ASP A 61 -16.44 7.75 -25.42
C ASP A 61 -16.56 9.10 -26.14
N SER A 62 -16.65 10.19 -25.42
CA SER A 62 -16.65 11.54 -25.99
C SER A 62 -15.37 11.88 -26.74
N ILE A 63 -14.20 11.47 -26.17
CA ILE A 63 -12.90 11.64 -26.83
C ILE A 63 -12.87 10.83 -28.14
N THR A 64 -13.31 9.58 -28.11
CA THR A 64 -13.26 8.69 -29.28
C THR A 64 -14.28 9.06 -30.37
N ALA A 65 -15.40 9.62 -29.97
CA ALA A 65 -16.45 10.09 -30.89
C ALA A 65 -16.16 11.49 -31.47
N ASN A 66 -15.14 12.19 -30.99
CA ASN A 66 -14.80 13.51 -31.51
C ASN A 66 -14.32 13.42 -32.99
N THR A 67 -15.00 14.10 -33.87
CA THR A 67 -14.73 14.11 -35.33
C THR A 67 -13.62 15.10 -35.73
N GLU A 68 -13.20 15.98 -34.83
CA GLU A 68 -12.08 16.87 -35.06
C GLU A 68 -10.75 16.10 -35.07
N PRO A 69 -9.74 16.57 -35.81
CA PRO A 69 -8.40 15.97 -35.80
C PRO A 69 -7.87 15.86 -34.34
N PRO A 70 -7.19 14.78 -33.99
CA PRO A 70 -6.61 14.61 -32.68
C PRO A 70 -5.57 15.70 -32.39
N THR A 71 -5.69 16.33 -31.22
CA THR A 71 -4.73 17.31 -30.72
C THR A 71 -4.29 16.91 -29.30
N PHE A 72 -3.24 17.55 -28.79
CA PHE A 72 -2.83 17.36 -27.41
C PHE A 72 -4.02 17.62 -26.45
N THR A 73 -4.71 18.75 -26.61
CA THR A 73 -5.79 19.15 -25.70
C THR A 73 -7.04 18.25 -25.82
N ASN A 74 -7.51 17.95 -27.05
CA ASN A 74 -8.75 17.18 -27.20
C ASN A 74 -8.57 15.65 -27.06
N THR A 75 -7.35 15.19 -26.85
CA THR A 75 -7.03 13.76 -26.75
C THR A 75 -6.20 13.45 -25.51
N ILE A 76 -5.00 14.01 -25.36
CA ILE A 76 -4.08 13.65 -24.26
C ILE A 76 -4.51 14.30 -22.95
N GLU A 77 -4.70 15.61 -22.95
CA GLU A 77 -5.15 16.36 -21.78
C GLU A 77 -6.58 15.95 -21.37
N ALA A 78 -7.48 15.77 -22.34
CA ALA A 78 -8.83 15.28 -22.06
C ALA A 78 -8.83 13.87 -21.44
N LEU A 79 -7.91 12.99 -21.85
CA LEU A 79 -7.76 11.65 -21.29
C LEU A 79 -7.18 11.67 -19.87
N GLU A 80 -6.24 12.57 -19.57
CA GLU A 80 -5.65 12.73 -18.24
C GLU A 80 -6.72 13.01 -17.17
N TYR A 81 -7.68 13.87 -17.51
CA TYR A 81 -8.79 14.19 -16.60
C TYR A 81 -9.98 13.21 -16.67
N ALA A 82 -10.02 12.31 -17.67
CA ALA A 82 -11.19 11.45 -17.85
C ALA A 82 -11.48 10.52 -16.67
N GLY A 83 -10.43 10.05 -15.98
CA GLY A 83 -10.51 9.07 -14.90
C GLY A 83 -10.34 9.62 -13.49
N GLU A 84 -10.40 10.94 -13.29
CA GLU A 84 -10.08 11.59 -12.00
C GLU A 84 -10.94 11.08 -10.84
N GLU A 85 -12.25 10.94 -11.04
CA GLU A 85 -13.14 10.44 -9.99
C GLU A 85 -12.90 8.97 -9.67
N VAL A 86 -12.58 8.15 -10.69
CA VAL A 86 -12.24 6.74 -10.51
C VAL A 86 -10.95 6.63 -9.70
N ALA A 87 -9.93 7.40 -10.05
CA ALA A 87 -8.66 7.45 -9.33
C ALA A 87 -8.88 7.86 -7.87
N ARG A 88 -9.63 8.92 -7.62
CA ARG A 88 -9.94 9.41 -6.27
C ARG A 88 -10.62 8.35 -5.41
N VAL A 89 -11.70 7.74 -5.88
CA VAL A 89 -12.42 6.69 -5.13
C VAL A 89 -11.53 5.48 -4.88
N ALA A 90 -10.81 5.01 -5.91
CA ALA A 90 -9.90 3.88 -5.80
C ALA A 90 -8.74 4.16 -4.83
N MET A 91 -8.11 5.34 -4.91
CA MET A 91 -7.01 5.71 -4.02
C MET A 91 -7.45 5.77 -2.55
N ILE A 92 -8.61 6.38 -2.25
CA ILE A 92 -9.14 6.40 -0.89
C ILE A 92 -9.39 4.97 -0.39
N PHE A 93 -10.07 4.15 -1.19
CA PHE A 93 -10.38 2.77 -0.81
C PHE A 93 -9.12 1.94 -0.55
N TYR A 94 -8.20 1.87 -1.52
CA TYR A 94 -7.04 1.00 -1.40
C TYR A 94 -6.04 1.49 -0.36
N ASN A 95 -5.88 2.80 -0.16
CA ASN A 95 -5.08 3.32 0.96
C ASN A 95 -5.66 2.91 2.31
N LEU A 96 -6.99 2.99 2.49
CA LEU A 96 -7.61 2.56 3.73
C LEU A 96 -7.61 1.04 3.90
N ASN A 97 -7.69 0.28 2.81
CA ASN A 97 -7.53 -1.18 2.85
C ASN A 97 -6.11 -1.62 3.28
N GLU A 98 -5.10 -0.76 3.16
CA GLU A 98 -3.75 -0.97 3.72
C GLU A 98 -3.63 -0.41 5.15
N ALA A 99 -4.15 0.80 5.40
CA ALA A 99 -3.92 1.52 6.65
C ALA A 99 -4.94 1.18 7.75
N HIS A 100 -6.17 0.79 7.40
CA HIS A 100 -7.27 0.55 8.34
C HIS A 100 -8.28 -0.45 7.77
N THR A 101 -7.84 -1.69 7.53
CA THR A 101 -8.68 -2.73 6.92
C THR A 101 -9.59 -3.44 7.94
N SER A 102 -10.58 -4.15 7.41
CA SER A 102 -11.42 -5.12 8.10
C SER A 102 -11.72 -6.30 7.17
N ASP A 103 -12.25 -7.40 7.70
CA ASP A 103 -12.66 -8.55 6.88
C ASP A 103 -13.65 -8.13 5.80
N GLN A 104 -14.64 -7.30 6.14
CA GLN A 104 -15.61 -6.76 5.19
C GLN A 104 -14.97 -5.87 4.12
N MET A 105 -13.96 -5.08 4.50
CA MET A 105 -13.23 -4.25 3.55
C MET A 105 -12.37 -5.09 2.60
N GLN A 106 -11.80 -6.18 3.08
CA GLN A 106 -11.06 -7.14 2.24
C GLN A 106 -11.98 -7.91 1.29
N GLU A 107 -13.19 -8.28 1.73
CA GLU A 107 -14.21 -8.86 0.84
C GLU A 107 -14.65 -7.86 -0.22
N LEU A 108 -14.91 -6.62 0.17
CA LEU A 108 -15.24 -5.55 -0.78
C LEU A 108 -14.10 -5.30 -1.78
N ALA A 109 -12.83 -5.38 -1.37
CA ALA A 109 -11.69 -5.25 -2.28
C ALA A 109 -11.70 -6.32 -3.38
N GLN A 110 -12.12 -7.57 -3.06
CA GLN A 110 -12.29 -8.63 -4.07
C GLN A 110 -13.41 -8.31 -5.07
N GLU A 111 -14.47 -7.60 -4.63
CA GLU A 111 -15.56 -7.19 -5.51
C GLU A 111 -15.20 -5.96 -6.36
N LEU A 112 -14.46 -5.00 -5.82
CA LEU A 112 -14.09 -3.76 -6.52
C LEU A 112 -12.96 -3.97 -7.52
N SER A 113 -12.03 -4.88 -7.25
CA SER A 113 -10.85 -5.10 -8.08
C SER A 113 -11.19 -5.48 -9.53
N PRO A 114 -12.13 -6.40 -9.83
CA PRO A 114 -12.53 -6.68 -11.20
C PRO A 114 -13.13 -5.46 -11.91
N LEU A 115 -13.97 -4.66 -11.25
CA LEU A 115 -14.57 -3.46 -11.79
C LEU A 115 -13.51 -2.41 -12.18
N TYR A 116 -12.54 -2.21 -11.30
CA TYR A 116 -11.44 -1.28 -11.56
C TYR A 116 -10.54 -1.79 -12.70
N THR A 117 -10.20 -3.08 -12.71
CA THR A 117 -9.42 -3.71 -13.78
C THR A 117 -10.15 -3.64 -15.13
N GLU A 118 -11.45 -3.91 -15.17
CA GLU A 118 -12.26 -3.77 -16.39
C GLU A 118 -12.21 -2.34 -16.95
N TYR A 119 -12.33 -1.33 -16.07
CA TYR A 119 -12.21 0.07 -16.48
C TYR A 119 -10.82 0.38 -17.04
N GLN A 120 -9.75 -0.06 -16.40
CA GLN A 120 -8.39 0.13 -16.89
C GLN A 120 -8.19 -0.51 -18.29
N LEU A 121 -8.73 -1.71 -18.50
CA LEU A 121 -8.69 -2.41 -19.78
C LEU A 121 -9.56 -1.71 -20.83
N TYR A 122 -10.74 -1.18 -20.42
CA TYR A 122 -11.60 -0.38 -21.31
C TYR A 122 -10.85 0.80 -21.91
N VAL A 123 -10.03 1.48 -21.12
CA VAL A 123 -9.18 2.59 -21.58
C VAL A 123 -8.01 2.07 -22.40
N SER A 124 -7.17 1.22 -21.83
CA SER A 124 -5.86 0.85 -22.40
C SER A 124 -5.95 -0.02 -23.65
N LEU A 125 -7.03 -0.80 -23.80
CA LEU A 125 -7.24 -1.66 -24.97
C LEU A 125 -8.17 -1.06 -26.03
N ASN A 126 -8.67 0.17 -25.82
CA ASN A 126 -9.58 0.85 -26.75
C ASN A 126 -8.87 1.22 -28.06
N PRO A 127 -9.25 0.62 -29.21
CA PRO A 127 -8.52 0.85 -30.44
C PRO A 127 -8.73 2.26 -31.00
N ALA A 128 -9.94 2.84 -30.87
CA ALA A 128 -10.24 4.18 -31.38
C ALA A 128 -9.49 5.25 -30.57
N LEU A 129 -9.43 5.10 -29.25
CA LEU A 129 -8.66 5.97 -28.38
C LEU A 129 -7.16 5.89 -28.69
N PHE A 130 -6.64 4.67 -28.86
CA PHE A 130 -5.22 4.47 -29.16
C PHE A 130 -4.81 5.07 -30.52
N GLU A 131 -5.65 4.97 -31.56
CA GLU A 131 -5.34 5.61 -32.84
C GLU A 131 -5.26 7.14 -32.69
N ARG A 132 -6.14 7.78 -31.92
CA ARG A 132 -6.03 9.22 -31.60
C ARG A 132 -4.75 9.58 -30.89
N VAL A 133 -4.39 8.82 -29.82
CA VAL A 133 -3.13 9.01 -29.08
C VAL A 133 -1.91 8.86 -29.98
N LYS A 134 -1.92 7.84 -30.85
CA LYS A 134 -0.84 7.55 -31.79
C LYS A 134 -0.67 8.65 -32.85
N GLU A 135 -1.75 9.24 -33.31
CA GLU A 135 -1.70 10.37 -34.24
C GLU A 135 -1.07 11.59 -33.61
N VAL A 136 -1.48 11.97 -32.40
CA VAL A 136 -0.85 13.09 -31.65
C VAL A 136 0.63 12.81 -31.39
N TYR A 137 0.98 11.56 -31.00
CA TYR A 137 2.37 11.17 -30.75
C TYR A 137 3.24 11.21 -32.00
N ARG A 138 2.72 10.77 -33.15
CA ARG A 138 3.43 10.83 -34.44
C ARG A 138 3.79 12.26 -34.83
N ASP A 139 2.87 13.20 -34.59
CA ASP A 139 3.00 14.59 -35.01
C ASP A 139 3.65 15.48 -33.94
N GLN A 140 4.16 14.91 -32.83
CA GLN A 140 4.72 15.59 -31.66
C GLN A 140 5.79 16.64 -32.01
N SER A 141 6.62 16.40 -33.02
CA SER A 141 7.68 17.33 -33.41
C SER A 141 7.16 18.64 -34.04
N SER A 142 5.90 18.68 -34.47
CA SER A 142 5.23 19.86 -35.02
C SER A 142 4.42 20.62 -33.98
N LEU A 143 4.29 20.07 -32.74
CA LEU A 143 3.50 20.66 -31.67
C LEU A 143 4.38 21.53 -30.77
N GLU A 144 3.90 22.72 -30.43
CA GLU A 144 4.55 23.62 -29.45
C GLU A 144 4.19 23.17 -28.02
N LEU A 145 4.73 22.01 -27.57
CA LEU A 145 4.50 21.46 -26.26
C LEU A 145 5.55 21.96 -25.24
N THR A 146 5.09 22.21 -24.01
CA THR A 146 6.03 22.37 -22.89
C THR A 146 6.74 21.03 -22.61
N GLN A 147 7.84 21.06 -21.85
CA GLN A 147 8.55 19.84 -21.46
C GLN A 147 7.66 18.83 -20.74
N GLU A 148 6.77 19.31 -19.86
CA GLU A 148 5.81 18.50 -19.13
C GLU A 148 4.78 17.87 -20.07
N GLN A 149 4.19 18.66 -20.96
CA GLN A 149 3.24 18.18 -21.96
C GLN A 149 3.85 17.13 -22.90
N ALA A 150 5.06 17.37 -23.38
CA ALA A 150 5.79 16.40 -24.20
C ALA A 150 6.05 15.09 -23.43
N ARG A 151 6.37 15.17 -22.16
CA ARG A 151 6.52 14.00 -21.29
C ARG A 151 5.21 13.28 -21.07
N LEU A 152 4.11 13.98 -20.80
CA LEU A 152 2.79 13.37 -20.65
C LEU A 152 2.40 12.60 -21.91
N LEU A 153 2.58 13.21 -23.11
CA LEU A 153 2.30 12.56 -24.39
C LEU A 153 3.13 11.28 -24.57
N GLU A 154 4.43 11.35 -24.30
CA GLU A 154 5.35 10.21 -24.40
C GLU A 154 4.92 9.06 -23.48
N GLU A 155 4.64 9.35 -22.20
CA GLU A 155 4.26 8.34 -21.22
C GLU A 155 2.86 7.77 -21.51
N THR A 156 1.92 8.59 -21.97
CA THR A 156 0.59 8.13 -22.38
C THR A 156 0.71 7.14 -23.54
N TYR A 157 1.44 7.47 -24.60
CA TYR A 157 1.65 6.56 -25.73
C TYR A 157 2.34 5.25 -25.30
N LYS A 158 3.41 5.33 -24.52
CA LYS A 158 4.10 4.16 -23.98
C LYS A 158 3.20 3.30 -23.10
N SER A 159 2.37 3.93 -22.27
CA SER A 159 1.42 3.22 -21.41
C SER A 159 0.44 2.38 -22.26
N PHE A 160 -0.14 2.93 -23.33
CA PHE A 160 -1.01 2.17 -24.23
C PHE A 160 -0.29 0.97 -24.85
N VAL A 161 0.90 1.18 -25.42
CA VAL A 161 1.69 0.11 -26.05
C VAL A 161 1.99 -1.00 -25.06
N ARG A 162 2.44 -0.64 -23.87
CA ARG A 162 2.84 -1.58 -22.80
C ARG A 162 1.67 -2.31 -22.16
N ASN A 163 0.47 -1.73 -22.23
CA ASN A 163 -0.77 -2.35 -21.73
C ASN A 163 -1.58 -3.05 -22.85
N GLY A 164 -0.95 -3.36 -23.98
CA GLY A 164 -1.50 -4.26 -24.97
C GLY A 164 -2.37 -3.59 -26.04
N ALA A 165 -2.28 -2.28 -26.25
CA ALA A 165 -3.05 -1.59 -27.30
C ALA A 165 -2.82 -2.17 -28.71
N ASN A 166 -1.61 -2.67 -29.00
CA ASN A 166 -1.23 -3.31 -30.27
C ASN A 166 -1.61 -4.78 -30.40
N LEU A 167 -2.14 -5.42 -29.37
CA LEU A 167 -2.55 -6.82 -29.41
C LEU A 167 -3.73 -7.06 -30.36
N SER A 168 -3.79 -8.27 -30.91
CA SER A 168 -4.97 -8.73 -31.65
C SER A 168 -6.23 -8.74 -30.77
N PRO A 169 -7.43 -8.69 -31.31
CA PRO A 169 -8.65 -8.77 -30.52
C PRO A 169 -8.74 -10.02 -29.61
N GLU A 170 -8.20 -11.16 -30.05
CA GLU A 170 -8.15 -12.39 -29.28
C GLU A 170 -7.13 -12.29 -28.14
N ASP A 171 -5.93 -11.78 -28.43
CA ASP A 171 -4.89 -11.56 -27.41
C ASP A 171 -5.30 -10.52 -26.38
N LYS A 172 -6.02 -9.45 -26.77
CA LYS A 172 -6.60 -8.47 -25.84
C LYS A 172 -7.53 -9.12 -24.83
N LYS A 173 -8.39 -10.05 -25.28
CA LYS A 173 -9.29 -10.80 -24.41
C LYS A 173 -8.49 -11.68 -23.41
N THR A 174 -7.47 -12.38 -23.91
CA THR A 174 -6.60 -13.22 -23.09
C THR A 174 -5.81 -12.38 -22.08
N TYR A 175 -5.25 -11.25 -22.53
CA TYR A 175 -4.54 -10.30 -21.67
C TYR A 175 -5.45 -9.76 -20.56
N GLY A 176 -6.67 -9.37 -20.89
CA GLY A 176 -7.66 -8.90 -19.91
C GLY A 176 -7.95 -9.94 -18.82
N ALA A 177 -8.19 -11.19 -19.20
CA ALA A 177 -8.40 -12.28 -18.24
C ALA A 177 -7.17 -12.56 -17.34
N ILE A 178 -5.97 -12.38 -17.88
CA ILE A 178 -4.73 -12.48 -17.08
C ILE A 178 -4.64 -11.35 -16.06
N GLN A 179 -4.92 -10.10 -16.46
CA GLN A 179 -4.86 -8.94 -15.56
C GLN A 179 -5.88 -9.05 -14.41
N GLU A 180 -7.10 -9.48 -14.68
CA GLU A 180 -8.11 -9.75 -13.66
C GLU A 180 -7.63 -10.80 -12.65
N GLN A 181 -7.10 -11.93 -13.14
CA GLN A 181 -6.57 -12.98 -12.27
C GLN A 181 -5.36 -12.54 -11.45
N LEU A 182 -4.48 -11.71 -12.01
CA LEU A 182 -3.32 -11.16 -11.29
C LEU A 182 -3.76 -10.23 -10.15
N SER A 183 -4.75 -9.37 -10.42
CA SER A 183 -5.30 -8.45 -9.41
C SER A 183 -5.89 -9.21 -8.24
N LEU A 184 -6.77 -10.18 -8.50
CA LEU A 184 -7.39 -11.01 -7.45
C LEU A 184 -6.36 -11.85 -6.67
N ALA A 185 -5.39 -12.46 -7.37
CA ALA A 185 -4.35 -13.25 -6.71
C ALA A 185 -3.44 -12.39 -5.81
N SER A 186 -3.18 -11.15 -6.19
CA SER A 186 -2.38 -10.21 -5.39
C SER A 186 -3.11 -9.77 -4.11
N LEU A 187 -4.41 -9.53 -4.20
CA LEU A 187 -5.25 -9.23 -3.03
C LEU A 187 -5.30 -10.41 -2.06
N GLU A 188 -5.52 -11.63 -2.58
CA GLU A 188 -5.55 -12.84 -1.76
C GLU A 188 -4.20 -13.11 -1.09
N PHE A 189 -3.09 -12.88 -1.81
CA PHE A 189 -1.74 -12.98 -1.24
C PHE A 189 -1.57 -12.06 -0.03
N SER A 190 -1.94 -10.81 -0.15
CA SER A 190 -1.83 -9.82 0.93
C SER A 190 -2.76 -10.14 2.11
N LYS A 191 -3.99 -10.58 1.81
CA LYS A 191 -4.95 -11.03 2.83
C LYS A 191 -4.39 -12.19 3.66
N ASN A 192 -3.79 -13.20 3.01
CA ASN A 192 -3.20 -14.35 3.69
C ASN A 192 -2.02 -13.95 4.58
N VAL A 193 -1.17 -13.01 4.13
CA VAL A 193 -0.05 -12.50 4.94
C VAL A 193 -0.56 -11.81 6.21
N LEU A 194 -1.56 -10.95 6.09
CA LEU A 194 -2.16 -10.28 7.25
C LEU A 194 -2.81 -11.29 8.21
N ALA A 195 -3.59 -12.22 7.70
CA ALA A 195 -4.23 -13.26 8.50
C ALA A 195 -3.21 -14.11 9.25
N ALA A 196 -2.14 -14.56 8.57
CA ALA A 196 -1.08 -15.36 9.18
C ALA A 196 -0.28 -14.56 10.23
N THR A 197 -0.10 -13.26 10.03
CA THR A 197 0.56 -12.39 11.00
C THR A 197 -0.28 -12.23 12.26
N ASN A 198 -1.58 -11.98 12.11
CA ASN A 198 -2.50 -11.75 13.22
C ASN A 198 -2.87 -13.05 13.99
N ALA A 199 -2.78 -14.20 13.33
CA ALA A 199 -3.14 -15.49 13.94
C ALA A 199 -2.17 -15.96 15.04
N TYR A 200 -0.91 -15.51 15.01
CA TYR A 200 0.10 -15.95 15.96
C TYR A 200 0.20 -15.03 17.17
N THR A 201 0.21 -15.64 18.35
CA THR A 201 0.52 -14.95 19.61
C THR A 201 1.42 -15.84 20.47
N LEU A 202 2.50 -15.29 20.98
CA LEU A 202 3.29 -15.89 22.07
C LEU A 202 2.71 -15.39 23.40
N HIS A 203 2.00 -16.25 24.11
CA HIS A 203 1.37 -15.95 25.40
C HIS A 203 2.25 -16.44 26.53
N LEU A 204 2.71 -15.54 27.39
CA LEU A 204 3.56 -15.80 28.56
C LEU A 204 2.79 -15.46 29.85
N THR A 205 2.91 -16.31 30.87
CA THR A 205 2.21 -16.15 32.15
C THR A 205 3.13 -16.05 33.34
N LEU A 206 4.40 -16.42 33.18
CA LEU A 206 5.40 -16.37 34.23
C LEU A 206 6.31 -15.16 34.04
N GLU A 207 6.58 -14.41 35.10
CA GLU A 207 7.44 -13.23 35.08
C GLU A 207 8.89 -13.58 34.68
N GLU A 208 9.36 -14.77 35.04
CA GLU A 208 10.67 -15.28 34.64
C GLU A 208 10.85 -15.39 33.12
N GLU A 209 9.76 -15.65 32.36
CA GLU A 209 9.79 -15.71 30.89
C GLU A 209 10.05 -14.35 30.22
N LEU A 210 9.97 -13.26 30.99
CA LEU A 210 10.22 -11.89 30.52
C LEU A 210 11.66 -11.44 30.79
N GLU A 211 12.55 -12.33 31.25
CA GLU A 211 13.92 -11.99 31.51
C GLU A 211 14.61 -11.39 30.29
N GLY A 212 15.30 -10.27 30.50
CA GLY A 212 15.99 -9.50 29.44
C GLY A 212 15.13 -8.49 28.72
N LEU A 213 13.79 -8.61 28.77
CA LEU A 213 12.91 -7.65 28.11
C LEU A 213 12.90 -6.30 28.84
N PRO A 214 13.10 -5.18 28.13
CA PRO A 214 12.96 -3.83 28.69
C PRO A 214 11.54 -3.56 29.20
N VAL A 215 11.40 -2.57 30.09
CA VAL A 215 10.11 -2.20 30.71
C VAL A 215 9.03 -1.94 29.67
N TYR A 216 9.34 -1.15 28.64
CA TYR A 216 8.37 -0.83 27.60
C TYR A 216 7.86 -2.06 26.84
N MET A 217 8.69 -3.08 26.64
CA MET A 217 8.28 -4.34 26.02
C MET A 217 7.31 -5.13 26.91
N LYS A 218 7.56 -5.12 28.23
CA LYS A 218 6.67 -5.74 29.21
C LYS A 218 5.32 -5.03 29.25
N GLU A 219 5.33 -3.70 29.23
CA GLU A 219 4.11 -2.88 29.17
C GLU A 219 3.32 -3.17 27.87
N MET A 220 3.96 -3.13 26.72
CA MET A 220 3.35 -3.47 25.44
C MET A 220 2.75 -4.89 25.43
N GLY A 221 3.48 -5.87 25.96
CA GLY A 221 2.96 -7.24 26.09
C GLY A 221 1.76 -7.34 27.03
N LYS A 222 1.74 -6.55 28.11
CA LYS A 222 0.63 -6.48 29.06
C LYS A 222 -0.62 -5.85 28.43
N GLU A 223 -0.45 -4.76 27.68
CA GLU A 223 -1.52 -4.11 26.93
C GLU A 223 -2.13 -5.05 25.89
N ALA A 224 -1.28 -5.75 25.12
CA ALA A 224 -1.72 -6.74 24.14
C ALA A 224 -2.49 -7.90 24.78
N ALA A 225 -2.04 -8.39 25.95
CA ALA A 225 -2.78 -9.41 26.70
C ALA A 225 -4.14 -8.90 27.18
N THR A 226 -4.20 -7.67 27.69
CA THR A 226 -5.44 -7.03 28.14
C THR A 226 -6.44 -6.86 26.98
N ALA A 227 -5.99 -6.42 25.83
CA ALA A 227 -6.82 -6.30 24.63
C ALA A 227 -7.42 -7.65 24.20
N LEU A 228 -6.69 -8.74 24.40
CA LEU A 228 -7.13 -10.12 24.13
C LEU A 228 -7.87 -10.77 25.31
N LYS A 229 -8.10 -10.04 26.43
CA LYS A 229 -8.71 -10.54 27.66
C LYS A 229 -7.95 -11.75 28.25
N LYS A 230 -6.63 -11.72 28.17
CA LYS A 230 -5.73 -12.73 28.73
C LYS A 230 -4.98 -12.19 29.95
N GLU A 231 -4.63 -13.06 30.89
CA GLU A 231 -3.68 -12.74 31.96
C GLU A 231 -2.25 -12.86 31.42
N GLY A 232 -1.29 -12.20 32.08
CA GLY A 232 0.12 -12.25 31.67
C GLY A 232 0.47 -11.28 30.54
N TRP A 233 1.23 -11.75 29.58
CA TRP A 233 1.79 -10.96 28.48
C TRP A 233 1.61 -11.67 27.13
N VAL A 234 1.37 -10.89 26.08
CA VAL A 234 1.24 -11.40 24.72
C VAL A 234 2.22 -10.64 23.81
N PHE A 235 2.98 -11.40 23.03
CA PHE A 235 3.84 -10.87 21.97
C PHE A 235 3.34 -11.37 20.61
N THR A 236 3.33 -10.47 19.62
CA THR A 236 2.80 -10.73 18.27
C THR A 236 3.92 -10.75 17.24
N LEU A 237 3.58 -11.00 15.97
CA LEU A 237 4.53 -10.92 14.86
C LEU A 237 4.63 -9.52 14.25
N ASP A 238 3.94 -8.52 14.80
CA ASP A 238 4.16 -7.12 14.43
C ASP A 238 5.60 -6.71 14.72
N TYR A 239 6.21 -5.96 13.81
CA TYR A 239 7.64 -5.69 13.87
C TYR A 239 8.12 -5.11 15.21
N PRO A 240 7.44 -4.14 15.86
CA PRO A 240 7.86 -3.64 17.17
C PRO A 240 7.89 -4.72 18.26
N SER A 241 6.90 -5.62 18.28
CA SER A 241 6.82 -6.74 19.22
C SER A 241 7.84 -7.82 18.88
N TYR A 242 7.85 -8.30 17.64
CA TYR A 242 8.78 -9.33 17.18
C TYR A 242 10.25 -8.88 17.28
N GLY A 243 10.58 -7.72 16.69
CA GLY A 243 11.94 -7.21 16.64
C GLY A 243 12.54 -6.96 18.02
N GLY A 244 11.75 -6.37 18.93
CA GLY A 244 12.16 -6.16 20.32
C GLY A 244 12.35 -7.48 21.07
N PHE A 245 11.43 -8.44 20.91
CA PHE A 245 11.54 -9.76 21.56
C PHE A 245 12.80 -10.50 21.10
N MET A 246 13.11 -10.49 19.80
CA MET A 246 14.31 -11.11 19.23
C MET A 246 15.62 -10.49 19.72
N LYS A 247 15.61 -9.19 20.03
CA LYS A 247 16.80 -8.48 20.55
C LYS A 247 17.05 -8.73 22.04
N PHE A 248 15.99 -8.73 22.85
CA PHE A 248 16.14 -8.56 24.29
C PHE A 248 15.85 -9.82 25.10
N SER A 249 14.93 -10.70 24.68
CA SER A 249 14.61 -11.90 25.45
C SER A 249 15.84 -12.80 25.65
N THR A 250 16.14 -13.17 26.90
CA THR A 250 17.22 -14.13 27.23
C THR A 250 16.83 -15.56 26.84
N HIS A 251 15.53 -15.86 26.75
CA HIS A 251 14.99 -17.20 26.48
C HIS A 251 15.14 -17.61 25.02
N ARG A 252 16.21 -18.33 24.73
CA ARG A 252 16.55 -18.80 23.38
C ARG A 252 15.42 -19.59 22.69
N ASN A 253 14.75 -20.48 23.44
CA ASN A 253 13.64 -21.29 22.93
C ASN A 253 12.43 -20.42 22.52
N LEU A 254 12.14 -19.34 23.24
CA LEU A 254 11.07 -18.42 22.90
C LEU A 254 11.42 -17.58 21.67
N ARG A 255 12.69 -17.14 21.53
CA ARG A 255 13.17 -16.49 20.31
C ARG A 255 13.07 -17.44 19.10
N GLU A 256 13.43 -18.72 19.25
CA GLU A 256 13.28 -19.71 18.21
C GLU A 256 11.81 -19.88 17.77
N GLN A 257 10.88 -19.96 18.71
CA GLN A 257 9.44 -20.03 18.43
C GLN A 257 8.97 -18.82 17.65
N MET A 258 9.30 -17.59 18.10
CA MET A 258 8.94 -16.35 17.42
C MET A 258 9.55 -16.28 16.01
N TRP A 259 10.83 -16.63 15.86
CA TRP A 259 11.49 -16.64 14.56
C TRP A 259 10.84 -17.62 13.59
N LYS A 260 10.56 -18.84 14.04
CA LYS A 260 9.88 -19.86 13.21
C LYS A 260 8.50 -19.37 12.81
N ALA A 261 7.71 -18.87 13.74
CA ALA A 261 6.38 -18.35 13.45
C ALA A 261 6.43 -17.21 12.40
N TYR A 262 7.36 -16.27 12.56
CA TYR A 262 7.51 -15.16 11.62
C TYR A 262 7.91 -15.62 10.20
N ASN A 263 8.87 -16.55 10.11
CA ASN A 263 9.43 -16.99 8.83
C ASN A 263 8.63 -18.13 8.16
N SER A 264 7.67 -18.74 8.86
CA SER A 264 6.78 -19.77 8.28
C SER A 264 5.37 -19.26 7.96
N ARG A 265 5.14 -17.95 8.04
CA ARG A 265 3.85 -17.37 7.65
C ARG A 265 3.47 -17.78 6.23
N CYS A 266 2.21 -18.12 6.03
CA CYS A 266 1.65 -18.54 4.74
C CYS A 266 2.31 -19.78 4.11
N LEU A 267 2.93 -20.66 4.91
CA LEU A 267 3.44 -21.93 4.41
C LEU A 267 2.40 -23.05 4.47
N ASP A 268 1.57 -23.06 5.51
CA ASP A 268 0.57 -24.11 5.77
C ASP A 268 -0.84 -23.52 5.79
N GLU A 269 -1.30 -22.95 6.91
CA GLU A 269 -2.55 -22.21 6.97
C GLU A 269 -2.42 -20.87 6.23
N ASN A 270 -3.47 -20.47 5.53
CA ASN A 270 -3.44 -19.28 4.64
C ASN A 270 -2.28 -19.32 3.64
N SER A 271 -2.04 -20.50 3.02
CA SER A 271 -0.86 -20.73 2.19
C SER A 271 -0.84 -19.89 0.92
N ASN A 272 0.30 -19.24 0.69
CA ASN A 272 0.55 -18.48 -0.54
C ASN A 272 1.34 -19.27 -1.61
N ARG A 273 1.66 -20.54 -1.38
CA ARG A 273 2.51 -21.34 -2.29
C ARG A 273 1.94 -21.44 -3.71
N GLU A 274 0.66 -21.77 -3.82
CA GLU A 274 0.02 -21.89 -5.14
C GLU A 274 -0.26 -20.51 -5.74
N LEU A 275 -0.53 -19.49 -4.93
CA LEU A 275 -0.67 -18.11 -5.39
C LEU A 275 0.64 -17.57 -5.98
N ILE A 276 1.80 -17.87 -5.37
CA ILE A 276 3.11 -17.48 -5.92
C ILE A 276 3.30 -18.09 -7.32
N LYS A 277 3.06 -19.39 -7.47
CA LYS A 277 3.15 -20.08 -8.76
C LYS A 277 2.21 -19.47 -9.78
N LYS A 278 0.96 -19.22 -9.39
CA LYS A 278 -0.06 -18.59 -10.24
C LYS A 278 0.37 -17.21 -10.70
N ILE A 279 0.79 -16.35 -9.77
CA ILE A 279 1.22 -14.97 -10.05
C ILE A 279 2.43 -14.96 -11.01
N VAL A 280 3.44 -15.78 -10.74
CA VAL A 280 4.65 -15.86 -11.59
C VAL A 280 4.29 -16.35 -12.99
N SER A 281 3.44 -17.39 -13.11
CA SER A 281 2.97 -17.92 -14.40
C SER A 281 2.16 -16.87 -15.19
N LEU A 282 1.22 -16.19 -14.54
CA LEU A 282 0.40 -15.16 -15.18
C LEU A 282 1.24 -13.95 -15.63
N ARG A 283 2.23 -13.54 -14.84
CA ARG A 283 3.17 -12.48 -15.21
C ARG A 283 3.98 -12.86 -16.45
N LEU A 284 4.46 -14.11 -16.53
CA LEU A 284 5.17 -14.59 -17.71
C LEU A 284 4.25 -14.62 -18.93
N GLN A 285 3.02 -15.15 -18.81
CA GLN A 285 2.05 -15.18 -19.90
C GLN A 285 1.73 -13.77 -20.39
N SER A 286 1.50 -12.81 -19.48
CA SER A 286 1.29 -11.42 -19.82
C SER A 286 2.45 -10.83 -20.60
N ALA A 287 3.69 -11.05 -20.15
CA ALA A 287 4.89 -10.58 -20.83
C ALA A 287 5.05 -11.19 -22.24
N ASN A 288 4.80 -12.49 -22.38
CA ASN A 288 4.90 -13.17 -23.69
C ASN A 288 3.86 -12.64 -24.68
N LEU A 289 2.61 -12.37 -24.25
CA LEU A 289 1.61 -11.72 -25.11
C LEU A 289 2.08 -10.35 -25.62
N LEU A 290 2.80 -9.60 -24.77
CA LEU A 290 3.35 -8.29 -25.12
C LEU A 290 4.66 -8.36 -25.93
N GLY A 291 5.14 -9.57 -26.28
CA GLY A 291 6.34 -9.78 -27.08
C GLY A 291 7.66 -9.87 -26.31
N TYR A 292 7.62 -9.92 -24.97
CA TYR A 292 8.80 -10.10 -24.14
C TYR A 292 9.03 -11.58 -23.83
N GLU A 293 10.28 -12.04 -23.87
CA GLU A 293 10.65 -13.43 -23.55
C GLU A 293 10.46 -13.70 -22.05
N LYS A 294 10.79 -12.73 -21.19
CA LYS A 294 10.74 -12.82 -19.73
C LYS A 294 9.96 -11.64 -19.14
N TYR A 295 9.28 -11.88 -18.02
CA TYR A 295 8.63 -10.81 -17.28
C TYR A 295 9.61 -9.72 -16.81
N THR A 296 10.86 -10.09 -16.49
CA THR A 296 11.89 -9.16 -16.08
C THR A 296 12.25 -8.15 -17.17
N ASP A 297 12.24 -8.56 -18.44
CA ASP A 297 12.52 -7.68 -19.57
C ASP A 297 11.43 -6.59 -19.67
N TYR A 298 10.16 -7.01 -19.63
CA TYR A 298 9.03 -6.10 -19.55
C TYR A 298 9.10 -5.17 -18.33
N ALA A 299 9.34 -5.72 -17.13
CA ALA A 299 9.31 -4.94 -15.89
C ALA A 299 10.44 -3.91 -15.81
N LEU A 300 11.62 -4.21 -16.35
CA LEU A 300 12.81 -3.36 -16.26
C LEU A 300 12.93 -2.31 -17.36
N GLU A 301 12.21 -2.44 -18.46
CA GLU A 301 12.30 -1.55 -19.61
C GLU A 301 12.17 -0.06 -19.22
N GLN A 302 11.24 0.27 -18.32
CA GLN A 302 11.01 1.63 -17.82
C GLN A 302 11.67 1.91 -16.46
N ARG A 303 12.49 0.99 -15.94
CA ARG A 303 13.22 1.20 -14.69
C ARG A 303 14.63 1.75 -14.96
N MET A 304 15.26 2.32 -13.93
CA MET A 304 16.62 2.89 -14.04
C MET A 304 17.64 1.87 -14.57
N ALA A 305 17.53 0.60 -14.18
CA ALA A 305 18.45 -0.46 -14.58
C ALA A 305 18.27 -0.93 -16.03
N LYS A 306 17.11 -0.69 -16.65
CA LYS A 306 16.75 -1.01 -18.04
C LYS A 306 16.68 -2.50 -18.39
N ASN A 307 17.54 -3.35 -17.85
CA ASN A 307 17.62 -4.78 -18.18
C ASN A 307 18.11 -5.62 -17.00
N PRO A 308 17.86 -6.97 -17.04
CA PRO A 308 18.26 -7.90 -15.99
C PRO A 308 19.76 -7.99 -15.76
N GLU A 309 20.57 -7.85 -16.81
CA GLU A 309 22.03 -7.93 -16.76
C GLU A 309 22.60 -6.80 -15.88
N THR A 310 22.07 -5.59 -16.02
CA THR A 310 22.46 -4.44 -15.18
C THR A 310 22.10 -4.67 -13.71
N VAL A 311 20.90 -5.23 -13.43
CA VAL A 311 20.49 -5.58 -12.06
C VAL A 311 21.43 -6.65 -11.49
N ASN A 312 21.66 -7.73 -12.22
CA ASN A 312 22.51 -8.83 -11.74
C ASN A 312 23.95 -8.37 -11.49
N ARG A 313 24.53 -7.58 -12.39
CA ARG A 313 25.88 -7.02 -12.21
C ARG A 313 25.95 -6.14 -10.96
N PHE A 314 24.97 -5.25 -10.77
CA PHE A 314 24.91 -4.41 -9.58
C PHE A 314 24.82 -5.24 -8.28
N LEU A 315 23.94 -6.23 -8.24
CA LEU A 315 23.77 -7.10 -7.07
C LEU A 315 25.02 -7.94 -6.80
N GLN A 316 25.67 -8.45 -7.86
CA GLN A 316 26.89 -9.23 -7.73
C GLN A 316 28.05 -8.37 -7.20
N ASP A 317 28.25 -7.18 -7.76
CA ASP A 317 29.27 -6.23 -7.29
C ASP A 317 29.05 -5.83 -5.83
N LEU A 318 27.79 -5.58 -5.44
CA LEU A 318 27.42 -5.30 -4.05
C LEU A 318 27.72 -6.50 -3.15
N MET A 319 27.34 -7.70 -3.56
CA MET A 319 27.57 -8.93 -2.80
C MET A 319 29.07 -9.21 -2.61
N GLU A 320 29.87 -9.09 -3.66
CA GLU A 320 31.33 -9.29 -3.59
C GLU A 320 32.00 -8.33 -2.62
N LYS A 321 31.53 -7.07 -2.56
CA LYS A 321 32.06 -6.07 -1.63
C LYS A 321 31.59 -6.24 -0.20
N THR A 322 30.33 -6.63 0.01
CA THR A 322 29.73 -6.64 1.35
C THR A 322 29.86 -8.00 2.06
N LEU A 323 29.80 -9.13 1.34
CA LEU A 323 29.82 -10.48 1.93
C LEU A 323 31.05 -10.75 2.82
N PRO A 324 32.29 -10.33 2.47
CA PRO A 324 33.43 -10.52 3.34
C PRO A 324 33.31 -9.77 4.66
N HIS A 325 32.69 -8.57 4.65
CA HIS A 325 32.42 -7.79 5.87
C HIS A 325 31.37 -8.48 6.74
N ALA A 326 30.23 -8.86 6.16
CA ALA A 326 29.17 -9.57 6.87
C ALA A 326 29.68 -10.86 7.54
N ARG A 327 30.53 -11.63 6.84
CA ARG A 327 31.14 -12.84 7.40
C ARG A 327 32.06 -12.55 8.60
N ARG A 328 32.82 -11.45 8.55
CA ARG A 328 33.65 -11.03 9.71
C ARG A 328 32.79 -10.61 10.90
N GLU A 329 31.75 -9.80 10.66
CA GLU A 329 30.82 -9.38 11.72
C GLU A 329 30.13 -10.58 12.37
N VAL A 330 29.62 -11.55 11.59
CA VAL A 330 29.03 -12.77 12.13
C VAL A 330 30.05 -13.56 12.95
N ALA A 331 31.31 -13.65 12.49
CA ALA A 331 32.37 -14.35 13.23
C ALA A 331 32.73 -13.63 14.55
N GLU A 332 32.77 -12.30 14.56
CA GLU A 332 32.97 -11.49 15.78
C GLU A 332 31.85 -11.74 16.79
N ILE A 333 30.58 -11.66 16.35
CA ILE A 333 29.42 -11.93 17.22
C ILE A 333 29.44 -13.36 17.75
N GLN A 334 29.78 -14.33 16.90
CA GLN A 334 29.93 -15.74 17.33
C GLN A 334 31.03 -15.93 18.41
N GLN A 335 32.16 -15.25 18.22
CA GLN A 335 33.26 -15.30 19.19
C GLN A 335 32.87 -14.64 20.52
N TYR A 336 32.18 -13.48 20.43
CA TYR A 336 31.65 -12.81 21.62
C TYR A 336 30.65 -13.68 22.38
N ALA A 337 29.68 -14.28 21.69
CA ALA A 337 28.70 -15.17 22.29
C ALA A 337 29.39 -16.35 23.02
N ARG A 338 30.41 -16.95 22.42
CA ARG A 338 31.21 -18.02 23.03
C ARG A 338 31.94 -17.55 24.28
N SER A 339 32.49 -16.34 24.28
CA SER A 339 33.17 -15.76 25.49
C SER A 339 32.19 -15.55 26.64
N LYS A 340 30.89 -15.43 26.35
CA LYS A 340 29.81 -15.35 27.34
C LYS A 340 29.16 -16.70 27.67
N GLY A 341 29.78 -17.80 27.26
CA GLY A 341 29.36 -19.18 27.57
C GLY A 341 28.38 -19.81 26.60
N PHE A 342 28.05 -19.15 25.47
CA PHE A 342 27.20 -19.74 24.43
C PHE A 342 27.91 -20.93 23.78
N LYS A 343 27.20 -22.06 23.70
CA LYS A 343 27.70 -23.29 23.09
C LYS A 343 27.03 -23.55 21.72
N GLY A 344 27.84 -23.81 20.72
CA GLY A 344 27.35 -24.14 19.37
C GLY A 344 27.54 -23.01 18.36
N LEU A 345 26.77 -23.07 17.28
CA LEU A 345 26.71 -22.05 16.24
C LEU A 345 25.51 -21.14 16.46
N LEU A 346 25.68 -19.86 16.12
CA LEU A 346 24.57 -18.92 16.08
C LEU A 346 23.56 -19.36 15.00
N MET A 347 22.33 -19.50 15.44
CA MET A 347 21.20 -19.71 14.55
C MET A 347 20.54 -18.35 14.22
N PRO A 348 19.67 -18.26 13.21
CA PRO A 348 19.03 -16.99 12.85
C PRO A 348 18.34 -16.27 14.03
N TRP A 349 17.77 -17.03 14.96
CA TRP A 349 17.12 -16.47 16.17
C TRP A 349 18.09 -16.07 17.29
N ASP A 350 19.39 -16.31 17.11
CA ASP A 350 20.41 -15.91 18.08
C ASP A 350 21.12 -14.62 17.70
N PHE A 351 21.17 -14.29 16.40
CA PHE A 351 21.99 -13.21 15.87
C PHE A 351 21.59 -11.84 16.43
N SER A 352 20.30 -11.49 16.41
CA SER A 352 19.82 -10.19 16.89
C SER A 352 20.13 -9.99 18.39
N TYR A 353 19.93 -11.03 19.20
CA TYR A 353 20.21 -11.00 20.62
C TYR A 353 21.71 -10.78 20.93
N TRP A 354 22.58 -11.59 20.30
CA TRP A 354 24.00 -11.50 20.56
C TRP A 354 24.64 -10.24 19.94
N SER A 355 24.11 -9.76 18.84
CA SER A 355 24.51 -8.48 18.24
C SER A 355 24.21 -7.31 19.17
N GLU A 356 23.02 -7.32 19.77
CA GLU A 356 22.63 -6.28 20.73
C GLU A 356 23.51 -6.29 21.97
N LYS A 357 23.76 -7.48 22.56
CA LYS A 357 24.65 -7.63 23.71
C LYS A 357 26.10 -7.21 23.42
N TYR A 358 26.58 -7.53 22.21
CA TYR A 358 27.90 -7.09 21.74
C TYR A 358 27.97 -5.57 21.59
N ARG A 359 26.93 -4.96 21.01
CA ARG A 359 26.83 -3.51 20.83
C ARG A 359 26.80 -2.78 22.18
N GLU A 360 25.97 -3.25 23.11
CA GLU A 360 25.88 -2.70 24.45
C GLU A 360 27.26 -2.68 25.15
N GLU A 361 27.97 -3.81 25.11
CA GLU A 361 29.27 -3.93 25.80
C GLU A 361 30.39 -3.16 25.08
N LYS A 362 30.40 -3.19 23.73
CA LYS A 362 31.47 -2.56 22.95
C LYS A 362 31.40 -1.04 22.95
N PHE A 363 30.20 -0.49 22.92
CA PHE A 363 29.96 0.95 22.78
C PHE A 363 29.41 1.64 24.01
N ASP A 364 29.12 0.89 25.09
CA ASP A 364 28.48 1.39 26.29
C ASP A 364 27.21 2.21 26.00
N LEU A 365 26.44 1.76 25.03
CA LEU A 365 25.29 2.46 24.49
C LEU A 365 24.07 1.53 24.41
N THR A 366 23.05 1.83 25.17
CA THR A 366 21.76 1.12 25.14
C THR A 366 20.69 1.93 24.41
N GLU A 367 19.69 1.25 23.81
CA GLU A 367 18.52 1.94 23.24
C GLU A 367 17.77 2.75 24.33
N GLU A 368 17.73 2.25 25.56
CA GLU A 368 17.09 2.95 26.68
C GLU A 368 17.76 4.28 27.02
N ALA A 369 19.09 4.34 26.96
CA ALA A 369 19.83 5.58 27.16
C ALA A 369 19.55 6.64 26.07
N LEU A 370 19.20 6.18 24.87
CA LEU A 370 18.89 7.07 23.75
C LEU A 370 17.43 7.55 23.72
N LYS A 371 16.48 6.77 24.23
CA LYS A 371 15.04 7.08 24.18
C LYS A 371 14.65 8.50 24.62
N PRO A 372 15.21 9.06 25.74
CA PRO A 372 14.87 10.41 26.16
C PRO A 372 15.22 11.51 25.12
N TYR A 373 16.17 11.21 24.23
CA TYR A 373 16.62 12.13 23.18
C TYR A 373 15.81 11.99 21.89
N PHE A 374 15.22 10.81 21.66
CA PHE A 374 14.51 10.45 20.42
C PHE A 374 13.04 10.13 20.68
N SER A 375 12.36 10.92 21.54
CA SER A 375 10.90 10.80 21.65
C SER A 375 10.25 11.12 20.30
N LEU A 376 9.09 10.51 20.03
CA LEU A 376 8.36 10.67 18.77
C LEU A 376 8.16 12.15 18.43
N ASP A 377 7.73 12.97 19.40
CA ASP A 377 7.48 14.39 19.17
C ASP A 377 8.76 15.14 18.79
N LYS A 378 9.89 14.89 19.48
CA LYS A 378 11.18 15.52 19.13
C LYS A 378 11.69 15.10 17.76
N VAL A 379 11.53 13.81 17.41
CA VAL A 379 11.92 13.31 16.08
C VAL A 379 11.05 13.94 14.99
N GLN A 380 9.74 14.04 15.21
CA GLN A 380 8.83 14.70 14.29
C GLN A 380 9.17 16.18 14.10
N GLU A 381 9.41 16.91 15.19
CA GLU A 381 9.85 18.32 15.13
C GLU A 381 11.17 18.46 14.34
N ALA A 382 12.13 17.56 14.58
CA ALA A 382 13.40 17.57 13.88
C ALA A 382 13.24 17.30 12.37
N VAL A 383 12.38 16.35 11.99
CA VAL A 383 12.07 16.05 10.58
C VAL A 383 11.40 17.25 9.91
N PHE A 384 10.43 17.88 10.56
CA PHE A 384 9.74 19.06 10.05
C PHE A 384 10.69 20.24 9.91
N SER A 385 11.53 20.48 10.93
CA SER A 385 12.58 21.52 10.89
C SER A 385 13.58 21.27 9.76
N LEU A 386 14.02 20.04 9.55
CA LEU A 386 14.92 19.68 8.46
C LEU A 386 14.27 19.93 7.10
N ALA A 387 13.03 19.51 6.91
CA ALA A 387 12.28 19.76 5.69
C ALA A 387 12.08 21.28 5.44
N GLY A 388 11.82 22.05 6.51
CA GLY A 388 11.77 23.50 6.45
C GLY A 388 13.10 24.11 5.99
N THR A 389 14.22 23.65 6.55
CA THR A 389 15.54 24.14 6.19
C THR A 389 15.93 23.80 4.74
N LEU A 390 15.59 22.58 4.26
CA LEU A 390 16.00 22.12 2.93
C LEU A 390 15.07 22.60 1.81
N TYR A 391 13.77 22.73 2.10
CA TYR A 391 12.75 22.92 1.07
C TYR A 391 11.82 24.11 1.33
N GLY A 392 12.02 24.90 2.41
CA GLY A 392 11.17 26.03 2.76
C GLY A 392 9.76 25.62 3.17
N LEU A 393 9.57 24.39 3.67
CA LEU A 393 8.25 23.88 4.06
C LEU A 393 7.92 24.21 5.52
N HIS A 394 6.66 24.57 5.76
CA HIS A 394 6.11 24.80 7.10
C HIS A 394 4.99 23.82 7.38
N PHE A 395 4.95 23.28 8.61
CA PHE A 395 3.97 22.27 9.04
C PHE A 395 3.14 22.82 10.20
N ARG A 396 1.84 22.90 10.02
CA ARG A 396 0.89 23.35 11.04
C ARG A 396 -0.13 22.25 11.33
N PRO A 397 -0.38 21.88 12.61
CA PRO A 397 -1.46 20.95 12.95
C PRO A 397 -2.80 21.43 12.37
N ALA A 398 -3.57 20.52 11.77
CA ALA A 398 -4.89 20.76 11.18
C ALA A 398 -5.94 19.79 11.77
N PRO A 399 -6.29 19.95 13.07
CA PRO A 399 -7.19 19.01 13.77
C PRO A 399 -8.64 19.07 13.26
N GLU A 400 -9.01 20.10 12.49
CA GLU A 400 -10.29 20.24 11.84
C GLU A 400 -10.47 19.35 10.61
N VAL A 401 -9.39 18.77 10.10
CA VAL A 401 -9.43 17.88 8.93
C VAL A 401 -9.84 16.47 9.37
N PRO A 402 -10.86 15.86 8.74
CA PRO A 402 -11.31 14.53 9.11
C PRO A 402 -10.22 13.47 8.97
N VAL A 403 -10.19 12.54 9.92
CA VAL A 403 -9.25 11.41 9.95
C VAL A 403 -10.00 10.07 9.93
N TYR A 404 -9.36 9.04 9.41
CA TYR A 404 -9.91 7.67 9.35
C TYR A 404 -9.67 6.86 10.64
N HIS A 405 -8.82 7.33 11.54
CA HIS A 405 -8.54 6.70 12.83
C HIS A 405 -8.10 7.75 13.86
N PRO A 406 -8.49 7.63 15.16
CA PRO A 406 -8.14 8.61 16.19
C PRO A 406 -6.65 8.87 16.40
N ASP A 407 -5.79 7.86 16.12
CA ASP A 407 -4.34 7.99 16.26
C ASP A 407 -3.67 8.78 15.12
N VAL A 408 -4.41 9.06 14.04
CA VAL A 408 -3.89 9.80 12.90
C VAL A 408 -3.89 11.29 13.20
N LYS A 409 -2.74 11.94 12.96
CA LYS A 409 -2.60 13.39 13.04
C LYS A 409 -2.50 13.96 11.64
N VAL A 410 -3.08 15.16 11.42
CA VAL A 410 -3.01 15.86 10.13
C VAL A 410 -2.24 17.16 10.31
N TYR A 411 -1.41 17.46 9.33
CA TYR A 411 -0.68 18.72 9.24
C TYR A 411 -0.95 19.37 7.88
N GLU A 412 -1.26 20.66 7.92
CA GLU A 412 -1.20 21.52 6.76
C GLU A 412 0.26 21.81 6.43
N VAL A 413 0.64 21.63 5.17
CA VAL A 413 1.96 21.95 4.66
C VAL A 413 1.86 23.16 3.75
N THR A 414 2.64 24.19 4.04
CA THR A 414 2.74 25.39 3.20
C THR A 414 4.17 25.60 2.73
N GLY A 415 4.33 26.26 1.58
CA GLY A 415 5.62 26.70 1.08
C GLY A 415 6.17 27.92 1.83
N GLU A 416 7.36 28.36 1.44
CA GLU A 416 8.05 29.56 1.99
C GLU A 416 7.22 30.85 1.79
N ASP A 417 6.41 30.88 0.73
CA ASP A 417 5.49 32.00 0.43
C ASP A 417 4.18 31.93 1.23
N GLY A 418 4.03 30.92 2.10
CA GLY A 418 2.82 30.67 2.90
C GLY A 418 1.65 30.05 2.12
N GLN A 419 1.85 29.70 0.84
CA GLN A 419 0.81 29.05 0.04
C GLN A 419 0.64 27.59 0.42
N PHE A 420 -0.62 27.13 0.41
CA PHE A 420 -0.96 25.74 0.65
C PHE A 420 -0.30 24.82 -0.40
N THR A 421 0.39 23.80 0.07
CA THR A 421 1.07 22.81 -0.77
C THR A 421 0.41 21.43 -0.66
N ALA A 422 0.15 20.96 0.57
CA ALA A 422 -0.40 19.61 0.81
C ALA A 422 -1.00 19.46 2.22
N LEU A 423 -1.72 18.36 2.41
CA LEU A 423 -1.99 17.79 3.73
C LEU A 423 -1.09 16.58 3.96
N LEU A 424 -0.50 16.50 5.15
CA LEU A 424 0.27 15.35 5.61
C LEU A 424 -0.50 14.61 6.70
N TYR A 425 -0.95 13.38 6.40
CA TYR A 425 -1.52 12.46 7.38
C TYR A 425 -0.41 11.60 7.97
N VAL A 426 -0.30 11.58 9.29
CA VAL A 426 0.75 10.85 10.00
C VAL A 426 0.12 9.76 10.86
N ASP A 427 0.46 8.52 10.58
CA ASP A 427 -0.08 7.32 11.22
C ASP A 427 1.06 6.43 11.75
N TYR A 428 1.47 6.66 12.99
CA TYR A 428 2.68 6.06 13.57
C TYR A 428 2.46 4.69 14.22
N TYR A 429 1.27 4.41 14.73
CA TYR A 429 1.07 3.27 15.62
C TYR A 429 0.65 2.02 14.85
N PRO A 430 1.22 0.84 15.20
CA PRO A 430 0.76 -0.43 14.66
C PRO A 430 -0.62 -0.77 15.23
N ARG A 431 -1.42 -1.51 14.47
CA ARG A 431 -2.70 -2.09 14.89
C ARG A 431 -3.08 -3.27 13.99
N GLN A 432 -3.96 -4.16 14.46
CA GLN A 432 -4.37 -5.36 13.71
C GLN A 432 -5.01 -5.04 12.35
N SER A 433 -5.65 -3.87 12.22
CA SER A 433 -6.25 -3.40 10.98
C SER A 433 -5.26 -2.76 10.00
N LYS A 434 -3.99 -2.61 10.38
CA LYS A 434 -2.96 -1.96 9.56
C LYS A 434 -2.00 -3.00 9.02
N ARG A 435 -1.85 -3.04 7.70
CA ARG A 435 -0.83 -3.86 7.06
C ARG A 435 0.54 -3.20 7.23
N SER A 436 1.54 -3.99 7.56
CA SER A 436 2.93 -3.56 7.77
C SER A 436 3.86 -4.18 6.75
#